data_d79f6be07c8a364cfe1d5dcb76a44d6d
#
_entry.id   d79f6be07c8a364cfe1d5dcb76a44d6d
#
_cell.length_a   1.000
_cell.length_b   1.000
_cell.length_c   1.000
_cell.angle_alpha   90.00
_cell.angle_beta   90.00
_cell.angle_gamma   90.00
#
_symmetry.space_group_name_H-M   'P 1'
#
loop_
_entity.id
_entity.type
_entity.pdbx_description
1 polymer ?
#
loop_
_entity_poly.entity_id
_entity_poly.type
_entity_poly.pdbx_seq_one_letter_code
_entity_poly.pdbx_strand_id
1 'polypeptide(L)'
;SEIMEYMVKYTPAEGGVMLQTEDEISACTMAIGAAYAGARAFTATAGPGLSLMAEAIGLAEMTETPLVVIDTQRGGPSTGLPTKHEQSDLMAAIYNTHGDTAKIVISPSSIEESFYDTFEAFNLAEEYQCPVIVLSDLQLSLGKQSVTSLDYGKLQVRRGKLVKDGLPEIKSPEYFKRYDLEAEGSISMRVLPGTPNGISLGTGLEHDEVGRPSENRAMRTAQSDKRLRKVRSVVDTFESPLYEDAPYPQSDLLIIGMAGTRAVISEVAEELREKGLRVNHVQIRLLSPFPVCALNHYLQEAKKIVVVEHNATAQLARLIKMNVPPCPELHSILKYNGDIFYKEELLAKCKEVL
;
A
#
# COMPACT_ATOMS: atom_id res chain seq x y z
N SER A 1 15.12 2.47 11.14
CA SER A 1 15.67 3.36 12.13
C SER A 1 15.90 4.75 11.61
N GLU A 2 16.33 4.99 10.37
CA GLU A 2 16.53 6.34 9.82
C GLU A 2 15.24 7.16 9.80
N ILE A 3 14.10 6.55 9.49
CA ILE A 3 12.79 7.19 9.60
C ILE A 3 12.56 7.67 11.03
N MET A 4 12.78 6.78 12.02
CA MET A 4 12.59 7.12 13.43
C MET A 4 13.54 8.24 13.88
N GLU A 5 14.82 8.16 13.54
CA GLU A 5 15.85 9.16 13.90
C GLU A 5 15.50 10.54 13.32
N TYR A 6 15.04 10.57 12.07
CA TYR A 6 14.57 11.81 11.44
C TYR A 6 13.34 12.37 12.15
N MET A 7 12.34 11.53 12.43
CA MET A 7 11.10 11.94 13.08
C MET A 7 11.33 12.46 14.51
N VAL A 8 12.19 11.80 15.30
CA VAL A 8 12.58 12.28 16.65
C VAL A 8 13.14 13.69 16.60
N LYS A 9 13.92 14.00 15.57
CA LYS A 9 14.58 15.30 15.44
C LYS A 9 13.63 16.43 15.03
N TYR A 10 12.69 16.15 14.12
CA TYR A 10 11.92 17.20 13.45
C TYR A 10 10.45 17.27 13.87
N THR A 11 9.81 16.15 14.20
CA THR A 11 8.38 16.09 14.52
C THR A 11 7.97 16.96 15.72
N PRO A 12 8.76 17.04 16.82
CA PRO A 12 8.35 17.87 17.97
C PRO A 12 8.30 19.36 17.66
N ALA A 13 9.17 19.86 16.76
CA ALA A 13 9.17 21.27 16.35
C ALA A 13 7.91 21.67 15.59
N GLU A 14 7.27 20.70 14.93
CA GLU A 14 6.03 20.88 14.18
C GLU A 14 4.77 20.51 15.01
N GLY A 15 4.91 20.34 16.31
CA GLY A 15 3.80 20.00 17.21
C GLY A 15 3.34 18.54 17.15
N GLY A 16 4.10 17.68 16.48
CA GLY A 16 3.85 16.25 16.42
C GLY A 16 4.48 15.49 17.60
N VAL A 17 4.16 14.21 17.71
CA VAL A 17 4.68 13.32 18.76
C VAL A 17 5.34 12.11 18.11
N MET A 18 6.54 11.79 18.56
CA MET A 18 7.23 10.56 18.23
C MET A 18 7.43 9.74 19.50
N LEU A 19 7.00 8.48 19.46
CA LEU A 19 7.11 7.56 20.58
C LEU A 19 7.82 6.28 20.14
N GLN A 20 8.81 5.86 20.89
CA GLN A 20 9.37 4.53 20.78
C GLN A 20 8.59 3.59 21.70
N THR A 21 8.03 2.55 21.14
CA THR A 21 7.24 1.54 21.86
C THR A 21 8.11 0.32 22.21
N GLU A 22 7.57 -0.59 23.01
CA GLU A 22 8.25 -1.84 23.35
C GLU A 22 8.43 -2.76 22.12
N ASP A 23 7.39 -2.86 21.30
CA ASP A 23 7.35 -3.72 20.12
C ASP A 23 6.43 -3.17 19.01
N GLU A 24 6.37 -3.89 17.90
CA GLU A 24 5.58 -3.51 16.74
C GLU A 24 4.06 -3.64 16.97
N ILE A 25 3.62 -4.53 17.86
CA ILE A 25 2.20 -4.66 18.25
C ILE A 25 1.76 -3.39 18.94
N SER A 26 2.55 -2.96 19.92
CA SER A 26 2.33 -1.71 20.66
C SER A 26 2.37 -0.49 19.74
N ALA A 27 3.34 -0.45 18.79
CA ALA A 27 3.45 0.65 17.83
C ALA A 27 2.20 0.77 16.96
N CYS A 28 1.74 -0.34 16.41
CA CYS A 28 0.56 -0.38 15.54
C CYS A 28 -0.71 0.00 16.29
N THR A 29 -0.95 -0.56 17.47
CA THR A 29 -2.14 -0.28 18.28
C THR A 29 -2.15 1.16 18.80
N MET A 30 -1.00 1.73 19.16
CA MET A 30 -0.89 3.16 19.52
C MET A 30 -1.19 4.06 18.32
N ALA A 31 -0.70 3.73 17.12
CA ALA A 31 -1.01 4.47 15.91
C ALA A 31 -2.53 4.44 15.59
N ILE A 32 -3.18 3.28 15.76
CA ILE A 32 -4.64 3.15 15.63
C ILE A 32 -5.38 4.03 16.64
N GLY A 33 -4.98 4.00 17.91
CA GLY A 33 -5.58 4.82 18.96
C GLY A 33 -5.42 6.32 18.68
N ALA A 34 -4.22 6.74 18.24
CA ALA A 34 -3.97 8.12 17.86
C ALA A 34 -4.81 8.56 16.64
N ALA A 35 -4.93 7.70 15.64
CA ALA A 35 -5.76 7.97 14.46
C ALA A 35 -7.25 7.98 14.79
N TYR A 36 -7.71 7.11 15.70
CA TYR A 36 -9.08 7.13 16.21
C TYR A 36 -9.40 8.47 16.92
N ALA A 37 -8.43 9.00 17.67
CA ALA A 37 -8.52 10.32 18.31
C ALA A 37 -8.32 11.51 17.36
N GLY A 38 -8.01 11.27 16.07
CA GLY A 38 -7.94 12.29 15.04
C GLY A 38 -6.53 12.70 14.58
N ALA A 39 -5.48 12.09 15.09
CA ALA A 39 -4.13 12.30 14.57
C ALA A 39 -3.93 11.62 13.21
N ARG A 40 -3.00 12.12 12.40
CA ARG A 40 -2.44 11.40 11.26
C ARG A 40 -1.25 10.60 11.80
N ALA A 41 -1.46 9.32 12.05
CA ALA A 41 -0.50 8.47 12.72
C ALA A 41 0.00 7.34 11.81
N PHE A 42 1.25 6.92 12.01
CA PHE A 42 1.85 5.81 11.26
C PHE A 42 2.83 5.04 12.13
N THR A 43 3.17 3.85 11.67
CA THR A 43 4.30 3.08 12.15
C THR A 43 5.17 2.62 10.98
N ALA A 44 6.47 2.43 11.22
CA ALA A 44 7.40 1.95 10.20
C ALA A 44 8.09 0.68 10.69
N THR A 45 8.21 -0.31 9.82
CA THR A 45 8.71 -1.65 10.15
C THR A 45 9.41 -2.32 8.97
N ALA A 46 9.75 -3.58 9.13
CA ALA A 46 10.15 -4.53 8.10
C ALA A 46 9.37 -5.83 8.30
N GLY A 47 9.48 -6.78 7.38
CA GLY A 47 8.71 -8.03 7.35
C GLY A 47 8.38 -8.71 8.69
N PRO A 48 9.36 -8.94 9.61
CA PRO A 48 9.05 -9.52 10.93
C PRO A 48 8.03 -8.71 11.72
N GLY A 49 8.16 -7.38 11.75
CA GLY A 49 7.23 -6.51 12.45
C GLY A 49 5.87 -6.42 11.76
N LEU A 50 5.84 -6.44 10.41
CA LEU A 50 4.58 -6.54 9.67
C LEU A 50 3.80 -7.81 10.05
N SER A 51 4.49 -8.93 10.23
CA SER A 51 3.88 -10.19 10.70
C SER A 51 3.28 -10.04 12.10
N LEU A 52 3.94 -9.35 13.02
CA LEU A 52 3.43 -9.08 14.37
C LEU A 52 2.22 -8.14 14.38
N MET A 53 2.12 -7.23 13.42
CA MET A 53 1.02 -6.25 13.31
C MET A 53 -0.25 -6.83 12.67
N ALA A 54 -0.25 -8.06 12.19
CA ALA A 54 -1.33 -8.65 11.38
C ALA A 54 -2.72 -8.49 12.01
N GLU A 55 -2.86 -8.78 13.29
CA GLU A 55 -4.13 -8.65 14.02
C GLU A 55 -4.55 -7.18 14.19
N ALA A 56 -3.61 -6.31 14.58
CA ALA A 56 -3.88 -4.89 14.74
C ALA A 56 -4.31 -4.21 13.42
N ILE A 57 -3.74 -4.61 12.27
CA ILE A 57 -4.19 -4.16 10.95
C ILE A 57 -5.65 -4.58 10.70
N GLY A 58 -6.02 -5.80 11.09
CA GLY A 58 -7.41 -6.27 11.04
C GLY A 58 -8.35 -5.45 11.94
N LEU A 59 -7.89 -5.07 13.14
CA LEU A 59 -8.64 -4.18 14.04
C LEU A 59 -8.88 -2.81 13.40
N ALA A 60 -7.87 -2.22 12.74
CA ALA A 60 -8.02 -0.93 12.07
C ALA A 60 -9.07 -0.99 10.96
N GLU A 61 -9.15 -2.10 10.22
CA GLU A 61 -10.21 -2.32 9.23
C GLU A 61 -11.59 -2.46 9.87
N MET A 62 -11.71 -3.31 10.90
CA MET A 62 -13.00 -3.54 11.59
C MET A 62 -13.58 -2.27 12.19
N THR A 63 -12.74 -1.42 12.77
CA THR A 63 -13.14 -0.13 13.33
C THR A 63 -13.22 0.99 12.29
N GLU A 64 -12.89 0.69 11.03
CA GLU A 64 -12.76 1.66 9.94
C GLU A 64 -11.91 2.87 10.36
N THR A 65 -10.78 2.61 11.00
CA THR A 65 -9.83 3.61 11.51
C THR A 65 -8.66 3.77 10.54
N PRO A 66 -8.32 5.00 10.14
CA PRO A 66 -7.13 5.25 9.32
C PRO A 66 -5.86 4.70 9.97
N LEU A 67 -5.03 4.02 9.20
CA LEU A 67 -3.73 3.55 9.65
C LEU A 67 -2.76 3.57 8.47
N VAL A 68 -1.57 4.11 8.67
CA VAL A 68 -0.47 3.99 7.69
C VAL A 68 0.62 3.12 8.29
N VAL A 69 1.04 2.11 7.55
CA VAL A 69 2.20 1.25 7.88
C VAL A 69 3.22 1.39 6.76
N ILE A 70 4.45 1.77 7.09
CA ILE A 70 5.54 1.77 6.12
C ILE A 70 6.34 0.49 6.33
N ASP A 71 6.34 -0.40 5.35
CA ASP A 71 7.13 -1.62 5.37
C ASP A 71 8.32 -1.51 4.42
N THR A 72 9.54 -1.60 4.99
CA THR A 72 10.77 -1.63 4.22
C THR A 72 11.26 -3.07 4.12
N GLN A 73 10.97 -3.71 2.99
CA GLN A 73 11.28 -5.11 2.74
C GLN A 73 12.79 -5.38 2.81
N ARG A 74 13.14 -6.48 3.44
CA ARG A 74 14.51 -7.00 3.56
C ARG A 74 14.53 -8.52 3.52
N GLY A 75 15.72 -9.12 3.43
CA GLY A 75 15.85 -10.58 3.37
C GLY A 75 15.25 -11.27 4.59
N GLY A 76 14.24 -12.12 4.33
CA GLY A 76 13.58 -13.03 5.28
C GLY A 76 14.01 -14.49 5.06
N PRO A 77 13.34 -15.49 5.68
CA PRO A 77 12.32 -15.36 6.74
C PRO A 77 12.91 -15.11 8.11
N SER A 78 12.07 -14.80 9.10
CA SER A 78 12.46 -14.43 10.48
C SER A 78 13.40 -13.22 10.47
N THR A 79 14.46 -13.19 11.23
CA THR A 79 15.47 -12.12 11.19
C THR A 79 16.20 -12.09 9.84
N GLY A 80 16.38 -13.26 9.23
CA GLY A 80 16.93 -13.44 7.89
C GLY A 80 18.25 -12.70 7.65
N LEU A 81 18.22 -11.80 6.68
CA LEU A 81 19.32 -10.92 6.31
C LEU A 81 18.95 -9.46 6.58
N PRO A 82 19.08 -8.96 7.81
CA PRO A 82 18.49 -7.69 8.25
C PRO A 82 19.02 -6.44 7.52
N THR A 83 20.20 -6.55 6.90
CA THR A 83 20.85 -5.46 6.16
C THR A 83 20.95 -5.73 4.65
N LYS A 84 20.22 -6.73 4.14
CA LYS A 84 20.27 -7.16 2.77
C LYS A 84 18.92 -7.03 2.09
N HIS A 85 18.97 -6.74 0.80
CA HIS A 85 17.80 -6.44 -0.02
C HIS A 85 17.03 -7.70 -0.41
N GLU A 86 15.71 -7.67 -0.27
CA GLU A 86 14.73 -8.57 -0.87
C GLU A 86 13.38 -7.87 -1.04
N GLN A 87 12.48 -8.50 -1.80
CA GLN A 87 11.08 -8.08 -2.04
C GLN A 87 10.15 -9.26 -1.75
N SER A 88 10.26 -9.85 -0.57
CA SER A 88 9.54 -11.07 -0.19
C SER A 88 8.32 -10.85 0.70
N ASP A 89 7.99 -9.59 1.03
CA ASP A 89 6.86 -9.25 1.90
C ASP A 89 5.58 -8.88 1.11
N LEU A 90 5.60 -8.90 -0.23
CA LEU A 90 4.48 -8.49 -1.08
C LEU A 90 3.17 -9.24 -0.73
N MET A 91 3.23 -10.57 -0.70
CA MET A 91 2.04 -11.37 -0.39
C MET A 91 1.63 -11.20 1.08
N ALA A 92 2.57 -11.01 1.99
CA ALA A 92 2.28 -10.69 3.38
C ALA A 92 1.59 -9.32 3.50
N ALA A 93 2.06 -8.29 2.83
CA ALA A 93 1.43 -6.97 2.84
C ALA A 93 -0.05 -7.03 2.40
N ILE A 94 -0.38 -7.87 1.43
CA ILE A 94 -1.74 -8.00 0.92
C ILE A 94 -2.59 -8.97 1.76
N TYR A 95 -2.04 -10.11 2.20
CA TYR A 95 -2.84 -11.24 2.74
C TYR A 95 -2.52 -11.63 4.19
N ASN A 96 -1.64 -10.94 4.90
CA ASN A 96 -1.15 -11.34 6.22
C ASN A 96 -2.19 -11.27 7.37
N THR A 97 -3.33 -10.66 7.18
CA THR A 97 -4.40 -10.62 8.18
C THR A 97 -5.28 -11.86 8.09
N HIS A 98 -5.75 -12.40 9.21
CA HIS A 98 -6.77 -13.45 9.18
C HIS A 98 -8.12 -12.89 8.71
N GLY A 99 -8.89 -13.70 8.01
CA GLY A 99 -10.14 -13.27 7.37
C GLY A 99 -9.95 -12.48 6.08
N ASP A 100 -11.05 -12.09 5.47
CA ASP A 100 -11.05 -11.25 4.26
C ASP A 100 -10.93 -9.78 4.65
N THR A 101 -9.76 -9.22 4.48
CA THR A 101 -9.46 -7.83 4.86
C THR A 101 -9.31 -6.91 3.66
N ALA A 102 -9.83 -5.71 3.78
CA ALA A 102 -9.71 -4.64 2.81
C ALA A 102 -8.62 -3.65 3.23
N LYS A 103 -7.50 -3.64 2.51
CA LYS A 103 -6.39 -2.70 2.73
C LYS A 103 -5.78 -2.25 1.42
N ILE A 104 -5.24 -1.04 1.44
CA ILE A 104 -4.55 -0.47 0.28
C ILE A 104 -3.06 -0.78 0.44
N VAL A 105 -2.42 -1.24 -0.63
CA VAL A 105 -0.97 -1.47 -0.66
C VAL A 105 -0.40 -0.72 -1.85
N ILE A 106 0.48 0.25 -1.58
CA ILE A 106 1.16 1.04 -2.59
C ILE A 106 2.67 0.83 -2.50
N SER A 107 3.34 0.84 -3.64
CA SER A 107 4.78 0.61 -3.73
C SER A 107 5.44 1.70 -4.57
N PRO A 108 6.00 2.75 -3.96
CA PRO A 108 6.76 3.74 -4.69
C PRO A 108 7.99 3.09 -5.35
N SER A 109 8.36 3.57 -6.53
CA SER A 109 9.48 3.02 -7.31
C SER A 109 10.66 3.98 -7.49
N SER A 110 10.56 5.18 -6.89
CA SER A 110 11.63 6.16 -6.83
C SER A 110 11.61 6.94 -5.52
N ILE A 111 12.69 7.67 -5.23
CA ILE A 111 12.78 8.54 -4.04
C ILE A 111 11.72 9.67 -4.11
N GLU A 112 11.51 10.24 -5.28
CA GLU A 112 10.48 11.26 -5.50
C GLU A 112 9.08 10.70 -5.26
N GLU A 113 8.77 9.53 -5.82
CA GLU A 113 7.49 8.85 -5.55
C GLU A 113 7.34 8.49 -4.08
N SER A 114 8.41 8.07 -3.39
CA SER A 114 8.33 7.79 -1.94
C SER A 114 7.86 8.99 -1.14
N PHE A 115 8.23 10.20 -1.54
CA PHE A 115 7.76 11.44 -0.91
C PHE A 115 6.26 11.66 -1.14
N TYR A 116 5.82 11.64 -2.41
CA TYR A 116 4.41 11.91 -2.74
C TYR A 116 3.48 10.77 -2.30
N ASP A 117 3.88 9.52 -2.52
CA ASP A 117 3.08 8.35 -2.16
C ASP A 117 2.92 8.18 -0.65
N THR A 118 3.95 8.52 0.14
CA THR A 118 3.81 8.52 1.60
C THR A 118 2.79 9.57 2.05
N PHE A 119 2.82 10.78 1.48
CA PHE A 119 1.81 11.80 1.78
C PHE A 119 0.41 11.34 1.37
N GLU A 120 0.29 10.76 0.18
CA GLU A 120 -0.95 10.22 -0.37
C GLU A 120 -1.49 9.04 0.45
N ALA A 121 -0.62 8.20 1.00
CA ALA A 121 -1.02 7.09 1.88
C ALA A 121 -1.84 7.58 3.08
N PHE A 122 -1.46 8.71 3.68
CA PHE A 122 -2.25 9.31 4.75
C PHE A 122 -3.60 9.84 4.27
N ASN A 123 -3.67 10.41 3.07
CA ASN A 123 -4.94 10.87 2.49
C ASN A 123 -5.85 9.68 2.21
N LEU A 124 -5.34 8.64 1.57
CA LEU A 124 -6.07 7.41 1.29
C LEU A 124 -6.60 6.75 2.58
N ALA A 125 -5.75 6.65 3.61
CA ALA A 125 -6.17 6.10 4.90
C ALA A 125 -7.34 6.89 5.51
N GLU A 126 -7.30 8.20 5.47
CA GLU A 126 -8.34 9.10 6.01
C GLU A 126 -9.61 9.07 5.15
N GLU A 127 -9.48 9.12 3.83
CA GLU A 127 -10.62 9.13 2.91
C GLU A 127 -11.35 7.79 2.88
N TYR A 128 -10.60 6.70 2.78
CA TYR A 128 -11.17 5.35 2.73
C TYR A 128 -11.34 4.72 4.11
N GLN A 129 -10.85 5.36 5.18
CA GLN A 129 -10.98 4.87 6.56
C GLN A 129 -10.56 3.40 6.67
N CYS A 130 -9.33 3.10 6.28
CA CYS A 130 -8.78 1.75 6.22
C CYS A 130 -7.25 1.76 6.40
N PRO A 131 -6.63 0.59 6.62
CA PRO A 131 -5.19 0.46 6.60
C PRO A 131 -4.61 0.71 5.20
N VAL A 132 -3.51 1.48 5.14
CA VAL A 132 -2.69 1.68 3.96
C VAL A 132 -1.26 1.25 4.26
N ILE A 133 -0.71 0.35 3.46
CA ILE A 133 0.68 -0.10 3.57
C ILE A 133 1.49 0.52 2.45
N VAL A 134 2.55 1.25 2.81
CA VAL A 134 3.57 1.71 1.86
C VAL A 134 4.67 0.66 1.85
N LEU A 135 4.70 -0.14 0.78
CA LEU A 135 5.62 -1.25 0.61
C LEU A 135 6.87 -0.79 -0.15
N SER A 136 7.90 -0.43 0.57
CA SER A 136 9.23 -0.07 0.06
C SER A 136 10.18 -1.26 0.14
N ASP A 137 11.41 -1.09 -0.29
CA ASP A 137 12.50 -2.05 -0.09
C ASP A 137 13.80 -1.37 0.34
N LEU A 138 14.78 -2.16 0.77
CA LEU A 138 16.06 -1.62 1.24
C LEU A 138 16.84 -0.90 0.14
N GLN A 139 16.73 -1.31 -1.11
CA GLN A 139 17.42 -0.62 -2.22
C GLN A 139 16.92 0.82 -2.35
N LEU A 140 15.60 1.00 -2.34
CA LEU A 140 14.98 2.32 -2.43
C LEU A 140 15.22 3.14 -1.16
N SER A 141 15.07 2.52 0.02
CA SER A 141 15.15 3.19 1.32
C SER A 141 16.55 3.63 1.70
N LEU A 142 17.59 2.90 1.29
CA LEU A 142 19.00 3.25 1.51
C LEU A 142 19.61 3.99 0.33
N GLY A 143 18.93 4.01 -0.82
CA GLY A 143 19.37 4.69 -2.02
C GLY A 143 19.47 6.19 -1.82
N LYS A 144 20.42 6.81 -2.54
CA LYS A 144 20.57 8.27 -2.60
C LYS A 144 20.52 8.70 -4.06
N GLN A 145 19.67 9.64 -4.35
CA GLN A 145 19.45 10.14 -5.70
C GLN A 145 19.28 11.66 -5.65
N SER A 146 19.81 12.36 -6.62
CA SER A 146 19.45 13.75 -6.87
C SER A 146 18.05 13.79 -7.45
N VAL A 147 17.17 14.57 -6.82
CA VAL A 147 15.81 14.79 -7.30
C VAL A 147 15.65 16.27 -7.68
N THR A 148 14.71 16.55 -8.56
CA THR A 148 14.26 17.93 -8.79
C THR A 148 13.62 18.49 -7.52
N SER A 149 13.48 19.79 -7.41
CA SER A 149 12.80 20.41 -6.27
C SER A 149 11.39 19.81 -6.12
N LEU A 150 11.10 19.29 -4.94
CA LEU A 150 9.79 18.76 -4.62
C LEU A 150 8.75 19.88 -4.59
N ASP A 151 7.62 19.66 -5.23
CA ASP A 151 6.52 20.63 -5.30
C ASP A 151 5.57 20.42 -4.12
N TYR A 152 5.77 21.21 -3.07
CA TYR A 152 4.90 21.20 -1.89
C TYR A 152 3.48 21.71 -2.18
N GLY A 153 3.26 22.45 -3.28
CA GLY A 153 1.95 22.93 -3.71
C GLY A 153 1.00 21.79 -4.12
N LYS A 154 1.55 20.63 -4.48
CA LYS A 154 0.77 19.41 -4.76
C LYS A 154 0.27 18.70 -3.51
N LEU A 155 0.79 19.05 -2.33
CA LEU A 155 0.48 18.38 -1.09
C LEU A 155 -0.79 18.98 -0.45
N GLN A 156 -1.93 18.36 -0.70
CA GLN A 156 -3.21 18.76 -0.11
C GLN A 156 -3.65 17.73 0.92
N VAL A 157 -3.79 18.15 2.19
CA VAL A 157 -4.30 17.28 3.26
C VAL A 157 -5.78 17.04 3.06
N ARG A 158 -6.17 15.80 2.81
CA ARG A 158 -7.56 15.37 2.69
C ARG A 158 -7.91 14.48 3.88
N ARG A 159 -8.99 14.84 4.56
CA ARG A 159 -9.46 14.17 5.79
C ARG A 159 -10.72 13.32 5.52
N GLY A 160 -11.12 13.18 4.24
CA GLY A 160 -12.33 12.46 3.86
C GLY A 160 -13.59 12.99 4.54
N LYS A 161 -14.49 12.10 4.94
CA LYS A 161 -15.76 12.44 5.59
C LYS A 161 -15.60 12.64 7.12
N LEU A 162 -14.53 13.30 7.57
CA LEU A 162 -14.35 13.66 8.98
C LEU A 162 -15.24 14.84 9.37
N VAL A 163 -16.11 14.63 10.36
CA VAL A 163 -17.03 15.64 10.89
C VAL A 163 -16.61 16.00 12.32
N LYS A 164 -16.51 17.29 12.61
CA LYS A 164 -16.11 17.81 13.93
C LYS A 164 -17.27 18.48 14.69
N ASP A 165 -18.29 18.94 13.97
CA ASP A 165 -19.45 19.64 14.51
C ASP A 165 -20.64 19.53 13.54
N GLY A 166 -21.78 20.17 13.91
CA GLY A 166 -22.94 20.29 13.02
C GLY A 166 -23.75 19.01 12.80
N LEU A 167 -23.49 17.95 13.59
CA LEU A 167 -24.35 16.76 13.53
C LEU A 167 -25.74 17.04 14.05
N PRO A 168 -26.81 16.46 13.45
CA PRO A 168 -28.14 16.57 13.95
C PRO A 168 -28.24 15.99 15.36
N GLU A 169 -29.17 16.53 16.16
CA GLU A 169 -29.42 16.03 17.50
C GLU A 169 -29.89 14.57 17.45
N ILE A 170 -29.18 13.69 18.17
CA ILE A 170 -29.55 12.30 18.34
C ILE A 170 -30.15 12.11 19.71
N LYS A 171 -31.42 11.67 19.76
CA LYS A 171 -32.15 11.46 21.02
C LYS A 171 -31.73 10.12 21.64
N SER A 172 -31.35 10.16 22.93
CA SER A 172 -31.11 8.94 23.70
C SER A 172 -32.36 8.04 23.70
N PRO A 173 -32.22 6.72 23.47
CA PRO A 173 -30.98 5.92 23.52
C PRO A 173 -30.30 5.66 22.15
N GLU A 174 -30.51 6.49 21.17
CA GLU A 174 -29.91 6.33 19.85
C GLU A 174 -28.41 6.68 19.84
N TYR A 175 -27.70 6.17 18.86
CA TYR A 175 -26.27 6.39 18.64
C TYR A 175 -26.02 6.87 17.21
N PHE A 176 -24.89 7.52 16.99
CA PHE A 176 -24.45 7.93 15.66
C PHE A 176 -24.14 6.70 14.79
N LYS A 177 -24.65 6.68 13.55
CA LYS A 177 -24.38 5.61 12.59
C LYS A 177 -22.98 5.74 12.00
N ARG A 178 -21.98 5.34 12.79
CA ARG A 178 -20.57 5.38 12.37
C ARG A 178 -20.27 4.45 11.19
N TYR A 179 -21.03 3.39 11.06
CA TYR A 179 -20.83 2.31 10.07
C TYR A 179 -22.04 2.19 9.13
N ASP A 180 -22.60 3.32 8.76
CA ASP A 180 -23.78 3.45 7.91
C ASP A 180 -23.63 2.66 6.61
N LEU A 181 -24.56 1.75 6.34
CA LEU A 181 -24.58 0.88 5.17
C LEU A 181 -25.02 1.62 3.89
N GLU A 182 -25.81 2.68 4.04
CA GLU A 182 -26.33 3.52 2.95
C GLU A 182 -25.37 4.65 2.58
N ALA A 183 -24.19 4.72 3.22
CA ALA A 183 -23.22 5.76 2.97
C ALA A 183 -22.73 5.74 1.51
N GLU A 184 -22.75 6.91 0.86
CA GLU A 184 -22.27 7.11 -0.49
C GLU A 184 -20.80 6.65 -0.63
N GLY A 185 -20.52 5.85 -1.66
CA GLY A 185 -19.21 5.25 -1.89
C GLY A 185 -18.81 4.21 -0.84
N SER A 186 -19.76 3.74 -0.01
CA SER A 186 -19.49 2.87 1.14
C SER A 186 -18.58 3.49 2.22
N ILE A 187 -18.44 4.82 2.22
CA ILE A 187 -17.62 5.59 3.15
C ILE A 187 -18.54 6.39 4.06
N SER A 188 -18.67 5.94 5.31
CA SER A 188 -19.50 6.61 6.32
C SER A 188 -18.83 7.89 6.83
N MET A 189 -19.62 8.79 7.41
CA MET A 189 -19.06 9.92 8.17
C MET A 189 -18.25 9.40 9.36
N ARG A 190 -17.10 10.01 9.61
CA ARG A 190 -16.24 9.72 10.76
C ARG A 190 -16.26 10.89 11.73
N VAL A 191 -16.44 10.60 12.99
CA VAL A 191 -16.42 11.57 14.08
C VAL A 191 -15.27 11.27 15.04
N LEU A 192 -14.79 12.28 15.74
CA LEU A 192 -13.79 12.11 16.78
C LEU A 192 -14.46 11.95 18.14
N PRO A 193 -13.82 11.27 19.12
CA PRO A 193 -14.28 11.28 20.50
C PRO A 193 -14.53 12.70 21.00
N GLY A 194 -15.70 12.93 21.61
CA GLY A 194 -16.10 14.25 22.09
C GLY A 194 -16.87 15.10 21.07
N THR A 195 -17.03 14.68 19.82
CA THR A 195 -17.90 15.38 18.86
C THR A 195 -19.36 15.34 19.35
N PRO A 196 -20.06 16.50 19.51
CA PRO A 196 -21.46 16.54 19.91
C PRO A 196 -22.32 15.68 18.95
N ASN A 197 -23.25 14.91 19.52
CA ASN A 197 -24.10 13.96 18.79
C ASN A 197 -23.37 12.87 17.99
N GLY A 198 -22.05 12.69 18.19
CA GLY A 198 -21.21 11.73 17.49
C GLY A 198 -20.94 10.44 18.27
N ILE A 199 -21.72 10.12 19.29
CA ILE A 199 -21.49 8.93 20.12
C ILE A 199 -21.79 7.66 19.32
N SER A 200 -20.77 6.82 19.17
CA SER A 200 -20.85 5.49 18.55
C SER A 200 -20.02 4.49 19.35
N LEU A 201 -20.18 3.22 19.08
CA LEU A 201 -19.34 2.19 19.68
C LEU A 201 -18.20 1.82 18.72
N GLY A 202 -17.02 1.52 19.26
CA GLY A 202 -15.88 0.98 18.53
C GLY A 202 -15.56 -0.42 19.06
N THR A 203 -15.49 -1.42 18.16
CA THR A 203 -15.19 -2.80 18.55
C THR A 203 -14.49 -3.53 17.41
N GLY A 204 -13.61 -4.46 17.75
CA GLY A 204 -13.01 -5.42 16.80
C GLY A 204 -13.95 -6.57 16.42
N LEU A 205 -15.13 -6.67 17.06
CA LEU A 205 -16.15 -7.65 16.68
C LEU A 205 -16.94 -7.18 15.46
N GLU A 206 -17.62 -8.09 14.77
CA GLU A 206 -18.61 -7.67 13.78
C GLU A 206 -19.75 -6.93 14.46
N HIS A 207 -20.28 -5.90 13.80
CA HIS A 207 -21.15 -4.91 14.43
C HIS A 207 -22.22 -4.37 13.48
N ASP A 208 -23.21 -3.74 14.07
CA ASP A 208 -24.23 -2.98 13.36
C ASP A 208 -23.75 -1.58 12.94
N GLU A 209 -24.62 -0.79 12.35
CA GLU A 209 -24.31 0.55 11.86
C GLU A 209 -23.88 1.56 12.93
N VAL A 210 -24.17 1.28 14.22
CA VAL A 210 -23.76 2.15 15.35
C VAL A 210 -22.57 1.56 16.13
N GLY A 211 -22.06 0.40 15.71
CA GLY A 211 -20.93 -0.27 16.32
C GLY A 211 -21.29 -1.27 17.43
N ARG A 212 -22.57 -1.63 17.65
CA ARG A 212 -22.91 -2.67 18.60
C ARG A 212 -22.54 -4.04 18.05
N PRO A 213 -21.88 -4.91 18.83
CA PRO A 213 -21.59 -6.26 18.42
C PRO A 213 -22.81 -6.99 17.87
N SER A 214 -22.68 -7.66 16.75
CA SER A 214 -23.79 -8.34 16.08
C SER A 214 -23.35 -9.64 15.43
N GLU A 215 -24.04 -10.73 15.74
CA GLU A 215 -23.88 -12.04 15.08
C GLU A 215 -24.95 -12.25 13.98
N ASN A 216 -25.67 -11.21 13.61
CA ASN A 216 -26.67 -11.29 12.56
C ASN A 216 -26.02 -11.54 11.20
N ARG A 217 -26.43 -12.60 10.51
CA ARG A 217 -25.82 -13.04 9.24
C ARG A 217 -25.92 -11.99 8.14
N ALA A 218 -27.07 -11.31 8.02
CA ALA A 218 -27.27 -10.27 7.00
C ALA A 218 -26.38 -9.04 7.30
N MET A 219 -26.29 -8.65 8.57
CA MET A 219 -25.41 -7.53 9.01
C MET A 219 -23.95 -7.84 8.72
N ARG A 220 -23.49 -9.08 9.05
CA ARG A 220 -22.11 -9.54 8.73
C ARG A 220 -21.80 -9.38 7.25
N THR A 221 -22.68 -9.88 6.38
CA THR A 221 -22.49 -9.79 4.93
C THR A 221 -22.46 -8.33 4.49
N ALA A 222 -23.43 -7.51 4.93
CA ALA A 222 -23.54 -6.11 4.50
C ALA A 222 -22.33 -5.27 4.91
N GLN A 223 -21.84 -5.41 6.15
CA GLN A 223 -20.66 -4.69 6.64
C GLN A 223 -19.38 -5.15 5.94
N SER A 224 -19.21 -6.46 5.72
CA SER A 224 -18.06 -6.98 4.96
C SER A 224 -18.05 -6.45 3.52
N ASP A 225 -19.17 -6.52 2.83
CA ASP A 225 -19.30 -6.01 1.46
C ASP A 225 -19.04 -4.50 1.39
N LYS A 226 -19.49 -3.75 2.39
CA LYS A 226 -19.21 -2.32 2.51
C LYS A 226 -17.71 -2.04 2.59
N ARG A 227 -16.99 -2.72 3.52
CA ARG A 227 -15.53 -2.55 3.70
C ARG A 227 -14.77 -2.92 2.43
N LEU A 228 -15.10 -4.04 1.81
CA LEU A 228 -14.45 -4.48 0.55
C LEU A 228 -14.74 -3.56 -0.62
N ARG A 229 -16.00 -3.08 -0.78
CA ARG A 229 -16.38 -2.17 -1.88
C ARG A 229 -15.63 -0.85 -1.84
N LYS A 230 -15.54 -0.21 -0.64
CA LYS A 230 -14.86 1.08 -0.53
C LYS A 230 -13.39 1.00 -0.92
N VAL A 231 -12.68 -0.06 -0.54
CA VAL A 231 -11.26 -0.21 -0.90
C VAL A 231 -11.10 -0.54 -2.39
N ARG A 232 -11.98 -1.35 -2.97
CA ARG A 232 -11.92 -1.65 -4.41
C ARG A 232 -12.03 -0.40 -5.28
N SER A 233 -12.78 0.62 -4.85
CA SER A 233 -12.95 1.86 -5.62
C SER A 233 -11.68 2.73 -5.68
N VAL A 234 -10.65 2.42 -4.92
CA VAL A 234 -9.35 3.13 -4.97
C VAL A 234 -8.71 3.03 -6.37
N VAL A 235 -8.91 1.93 -7.07
CA VAL A 235 -8.41 1.74 -8.44
C VAL A 235 -8.86 2.86 -9.40
N ASP A 236 -10.05 3.42 -9.16
CA ASP A 236 -10.63 4.46 -10.03
C ASP A 236 -10.15 5.88 -9.66
N THR A 237 -9.52 6.05 -8.49
CA THR A 237 -9.16 7.35 -7.94
C THR A 237 -7.67 7.54 -7.69
N PHE A 238 -6.90 6.45 -7.58
CA PHE A 238 -5.47 6.53 -7.36
C PHE A 238 -4.75 6.99 -8.63
N GLU A 239 -4.12 8.15 -8.56
CA GLU A 239 -3.36 8.69 -9.66
C GLU A 239 -2.14 7.82 -9.98
N SER A 240 -1.98 7.46 -11.25
CA SER A 240 -0.84 6.70 -11.76
C SER A 240 -0.59 5.39 -11.00
N PRO A 241 -1.51 4.41 -11.08
CA PRO A 241 -1.33 3.10 -10.43
C PRO A 241 -0.13 2.30 -10.99
N LEU A 242 0.38 2.74 -12.13
CA LEU A 242 1.59 2.28 -12.77
C LEU A 242 2.54 3.45 -13.01
N TYR A 243 3.85 3.19 -12.97
CA TYR A 243 4.82 3.99 -13.68
C TYR A 243 5.02 3.38 -15.07
N GLU A 244 5.02 4.21 -16.09
CA GLU A 244 5.01 3.80 -17.48
C GLU A 244 6.13 4.47 -18.26
N ASP A 245 7.06 3.66 -18.77
CA ASP A 245 8.02 4.01 -19.80
C ASP A 245 7.77 3.07 -20.99
N ALA A 246 6.65 3.31 -21.68
CA ALA A 246 6.08 2.39 -22.64
C ALA A 246 5.78 3.08 -23.99
N PRO A 247 6.83 3.49 -24.75
CA PRO A 247 6.67 4.27 -25.97
C PRO A 247 6.08 3.47 -27.16
N TYR A 248 5.94 2.15 -27.02
CA TYR A 248 5.50 1.29 -28.14
C TYR A 248 4.11 0.72 -27.90
N PRO A 249 3.14 0.96 -28.79
CA PRO A 249 1.81 0.32 -28.71
C PRO A 249 1.89 -1.20 -28.69
N GLN A 250 2.84 -1.77 -29.49
CA GLN A 250 3.16 -3.19 -29.49
C GLN A 250 4.65 -3.37 -29.20
N SER A 251 4.99 -4.13 -28.17
CA SER A 251 6.36 -4.34 -27.77
C SER A 251 6.87 -5.75 -28.10
N ASP A 252 8.17 -5.84 -28.37
CA ASP A 252 8.84 -7.14 -28.49
C ASP A 252 9.09 -7.73 -27.09
N LEU A 253 9.31 -6.82 -26.10
CA LEU A 253 9.50 -7.16 -24.70
C LEU A 253 8.79 -6.14 -23.80
N LEU A 254 8.03 -6.63 -22.85
CA LEU A 254 7.53 -5.87 -21.70
C LEU A 254 8.30 -6.30 -20.46
N ILE A 255 8.90 -5.35 -19.74
CA ILE A 255 9.57 -5.62 -18.47
C ILE A 255 8.74 -5.00 -17.35
N ILE A 256 8.33 -5.82 -16.39
CA ILE A 256 7.51 -5.41 -15.24
C ILE A 256 8.34 -5.53 -13.97
N GLY A 257 8.23 -4.53 -13.10
CA GLY A 257 8.83 -4.54 -11.77
C GLY A 257 7.99 -3.86 -10.72
N MET A 258 8.54 -3.72 -9.52
CA MET A 258 8.00 -2.92 -8.42
C MET A 258 9.14 -2.33 -7.59
N ALA A 259 8.85 -1.30 -6.79
CA ALA A 259 9.77 -0.67 -5.85
C ALA A 259 11.16 -0.37 -6.46
N GLY A 260 12.25 -0.76 -5.80
CA GLY A 260 13.64 -0.45 -6.18
C GLY A 260 14.13 -1.02 -7.51
N THR A 261 13.40 -1.91 -8.17
CA THR A 261 13.82 -2.48 -9.47
C THR A 261 13.75 -1.47 -10.63
N ARG A 262 13.07 -0.33 -10.46
CA ARG A 262 12.82 0.64 -11.53
C ARG A 262 14.09 1.12 -12.24
N ALA A 263 15.11 1.52 -11.47
CA ALA A 263 16.31 2.12 -12.04
C ALA A 263 17.05 1.14 -12.98
N VAL A 264 17.29 -0.08 -12.52
CA VAL A 264 18.01 -1.09 -13.32
C VAL A 264 17.19 -1.55 -14.52
N ILE A 265 15.87 -1.64 -14.40
CA ILE A 265 14.99 -1.98 -15.53
C ILE A 265 15.02 -0.88 -16.58
N SER A 266 14.98 0.41 -16.17
CA SER A 266 15.06 1.55 -17.11
C SER A 266 16.35 1.52 -17.92
N GLU A 267 17.51 1.29 -17.27
CA GLU A 267 18.80 1.19 -17.96
C GLU A 267 18.85 0.02 -18.96
N VAL A 268 18.27 -1.12 -18.59
CA VAL A 268 18.20 -2.30 -19.47
C VAL A 268 17.25 -2.06 -20.65
N ALA A 269 16.11 -1.44 -20.41
CA ALA A 269 15.14 -1.12 -21.44
C ALA A 269 15.74 -0.14 -22.48
N GLU A 270 16.45 0.89 -22.02
CA GLU A 270 17.14 1.84 -22.87
C GLU A 270 18.19 1.16 -23.75
N GLU A 271 19.07 0.34 -23.17
CA GLU A 271 20.11 -0.39 -23.94
C GLU A 271 19.51 -1.36 -24.97
N LEU A 272 18.41 -2.03 -24.66
CA LEU A 272 17.73 -2.91 -25.61
C LEU A 272 17.07 -2.11 -26.74
N ARG A 273 16.53 -0.92 -26.45
CA ARG A 273 15.98 0.00 -27.46
C ARG A 273 17.07 0.52 -28.40
N GLU A 274 18.26 0.87 -27.89
CA GLU A 274 19.42 1.26 -28.70
C GLU A 274 19.85 0.15 -29.68
N LYS A 275 19.58 -1.11 -29.34
CA LYS A 275 19.81 -2.27 -30.19
C LYS A 275 18.65 -2.58 -31.16
N GLY A 276 17.66 -1.71 -31.24
CA GLY A 276 16.54 -1.77 -32.18
C GLY A 276 15.34 -2.61 -31.72
N LEU A 277 15.27 -3.01 -30.45
CA LEU A 277 14.13 -3.72 -29.88
C LEU A 277 13.06 -2.75 -29.38
N ARG A 278 11.79 -3.08 -29.55
CA ARG A 278 10.68 -2.33 -28.96
C ARG A 278 10.44 -2.85 -27.55
N VAL A 279 10.96 -2.14 -26.56
CA VAL A 279 10.87 -2.52 -25.15
C VAL A 279 10.01 -1.54 -24.39
N ASN A 280 9.01 -2.04 -23.69
CA ASN A 280 8.22 -1.30 -22.73
C ASN A 280 8.62 -1.68 -21.30
N HIS A 281 8.60 -0.71 -20.39
CA HIS A 281 8.87 -0.88 -18.98
C HIS A 281 7.69 -0.34 -18.16
N VAL A 282 7.19 -1.15 -17.25
CA VAL A 282 6.09 -0.79 -16.34
C VAL A 282 6.47 -1.17 -14.91
N GLN A 283 6.26 -0.24 -13.95
CA GLN A 283 6.34 -0.53 -12.52
C GLN A 283 4.93 -0.52 -11.93
N ILE A 284 4.58 -1.53 -11.16
CA ILE A 284 3.29 -1.59 -10.48
C ILE A 284 3.41 -0.84 -9.16
N ARG A 285 2.70 0.28 -9.04
CA ARG A 285 2.68 1.14 -7.85
C ARG A 285 1.50 0.83 -6.93
N LEU A 286 0.32 0.59 -7.47
CA LEU A 286 -0.83 0.12 -6.70
C LEU A 286 -0.87 -1.41 -6.72
N LEU A 287 -0.60 -2.05 -5.59
CA LEU A 287 -0.54 -3.51 -5.47
C LEU A 287 -1.85 -4.10 -4.95
N SER A 288 -2.60 -3.33 -4.15
CA SER A 288 -3.94 -3.68 -3.67
C SER A 288 -4.78 -2.42 -3.46
N PRO A 289 -5.98 -2.31 -4.05
CA PRO A 289 -6.57 -3.20 -5.06
C PRO A 289 -5.74 -3.22 -6.36
N PHE A 290 -5.70 -4.37 -7.03
CA PHE A 290 -4.81 -4.54 -8.18
C PHE A 290 -5.35 -3.82 -9.43
N PRO A 291 -4.53 -3.03 -10.17
CA PRO A 291 -4.95 -2.19 -11.29
C PRO A 291 -5.05 -2.98 -12.60
N VAL A 292 -5.98 -3.93 -12.66
CA VAL A 292 -6.15 -4.88 -13.78
C VAL A 292 -6.29 -4.15 -15.11
N CYS A 293 -7.18 -3.15 -15.20
CA CYS A 293 -7.47 -2.45 -16.45
C CYS A 293 -6.24 -1.71 -16.99
N ALA A 294 -5.49 -1.04 -16.12
CA ALA A 294 -4.28 -0.30 -16.51
C ALA A 294 -3.18 -1.23 -17.01
N LEU A 295 -2.97 -2.38 -16.34
CA LEU A 295 -1.90 -3.32 -16.72
C LEU A 295 -2.26 -4.19 -17.93
N ASN A 296 -3.52 -4.61 -18.05
CA ASN A 296 -3.93 -5.62 -19.03
C ASN A 296 -3.61 -5.23 -20.48
N HIS A 297 -3.76 -3.98 -20.85
CA HIS A 297 -3.42 -3.49 -22.19
C HIS A 297 -1.95 -3.77 -22.53
N TYR A 298 -0.99 -3.52 -21.63
CA TYR A 298 0.43 -3.82 -21.87
C TYR A 298 0.69 -5.31 -21.98
N LEU A 299 0.00 -6.13 -21.18
CA LEU A 299 0.16 -7.59 -21.21
C LEU A 299 -0.31 -8.19 -22.52
N GLN A 300 -1.39 -7.68 -23.12
CA GLN A 300 -1.96 -8.20 -24.37
C GLN A 300 -1.16 -7.78 -25.60
N GLU A 301 -0.46 -6.65 -25.56
CA GLU A 301 0.26 -6.06 -26.67
C GLU A 301 1.76 -6.42 -26.71
N ALA A 302 2.24 -7.18 -25.73
CA ALA A 302 3.62 -7.61 -25.67
C ALA A 302 3.82 -9.03 -26.22
N LYS A 303 4.88 -9.24 -27.04
CA LYS A 303 5.24 -10.58 -27.53
C LYS A 303 5.84 -11.44 -26.43
N LYS A 304 6.68 -10.85 -25.60
CA LYS A 304 7.33 -11.47 -24.44
C LYS A 304 7.16 -10.57 -23.22
N ILE A 305 6.96 -11.20 -22.05
CA ILE A 305 6.77 -10.49 -20.80
C ILE A 305 7.73 -11.04 -19.76
N VAL A 306 8.52 -10.16 -19.17
CA VAL A 306 9.45 -10.47 -18.09
C VAL A 306 9.00 -9.75 -16.82
N VAL A 307 8.97 -10.47 -15.70
CA VAL A 307 8.73 -9.91 -14.36
C VAL A 307 10.02 -10.02 -13.56
N VAL A 308 10.54 -8.86 -13.12
CA VAL A 308 11.81 -8.75 -12.38
C VAL A 308 11.50 -8.49 -10.92
N GLU A 309 11.97 -9.37 -10.05
CA GLU A 309 11.69 -9.27 -8.62
C GLU A 309 12.76 -9.92 -7.73
N HIS A 310 12.89 -9.40 -6.51
CA HIS A 310 13.88 -9.85 -5.53
C HIS A 310 13.27 -10.81 -4.51
N ASN A 311 12.74 -11.95 -4.97
CA ASN A 311 12.27 -13.05 -4.11
C ASN A 311 12.37 -14.39 -4.84
N ALA A 312 12.34 -15.49 -4.10
CA ALA A 312 12.49 -16.84 -4.62
C ALA A 312 11.21 -17.42 -5.23
N THR A 313 10.05 -16.81 -4.96
CA THR A 313 8.74 -17.43 -5.20
C THR A 313 7.91 -16.72 -6.26
N ALA A 314 8.49 -15.75 -6.97
CA ALA A 314 7.83 -15.00 -8.03
C ALA A 314 6.49 -14.37 -7.55
N GLN A 315 6.54 -13.63 -6.44
CA GLN A 315 5.33 -13.10 -5.78
C GLN A 315 4.59 -12.10 -6.66
N LEU A 316 5.30 -11.19 -7.35
CA LEU A 316 4.69 -10.23 -8.26
C LEU A 316 4.08 -10.91 -9.48
N ALA A 317 4.80 -11.85 -10.10
CA ALA A 317 4.26 -12.62 -11.22
C ALA A 317 3.03 -13.43 -10.82
N ARG A 318 3.01 -13.99 -9.61
CA ARG A 318 1.82 -14.68 -9.06
C ARG A 318 0.67 -13.71 -8.84
N LEU A 319 0.92 -12.54 -8.27
CA LEU A 319 -0.10 -11.52 -8.05
C LEU A 319 -0.75 -11.10 -9.39
N ILE A 320 0.05 -10.89 -10.44
CA ILE A 320 -0.46 -10.60 -11.77
C ILE A 320 -1.36 -11.74 -12.25
N LYS A 321 -0.89 -13.00 -12.19
CA LYS A 321 -1.68 -14.17 -12.63
C LYS A 321 -2.98 -14.34 -11.86
N MET A 322 -3.01 -14.03 -10.58
CA MET A 322 -4.22 -14.13 -9.75
C MET A 322 -5.28 -13.09 -10.14
N ASN A 323 -4.87 -11.93 -10.63
CA ASN A 323 -5.77 -10.81 -10.91
C ASN A 323 -6.15 -10.65 -12.40
N VAL A 324 -5.37 -11.20 -13.33
CA VAL A 324 -5.55 -11.05 -14.79
C VAL A 324 -5.81 -12.41 -15.43
N PRO A 325 -7.03 -12.95 -15.43
CA PRO A 325 -7.41 -14.15 -16.16
C PRO A 325 -8.07 -13.81 -17.53
N PRO A 326 -7.68 -14.42 -18.66
CA PRO A 326 -6.50 -15.25 -18.83
C PRO A 326 -5.22 -14.40 -18.86
N CYS A 327 -4.19 -14.84 -18.14
CA CYS A 327 -2.91 -14.14 -18.12
C CYS A 327 -1.98 -14.73 -19.21
N PRO A 328 -1.30 -13.89 -20.02
CA PRO A 328 -0.24 -14.34 -20.91
C PRO A 328 0.91 -15.02 -20.16
N GLU A 329 1.79 -15.69 -20.89
CA GLU A 329 2.99 -16.30 -20.30
C GLU A 329 3.90 -15.22 -19.71
N LEU A 330 4.26 -15.38 -18.45
CA LEU A 330 5.18 -14.50 -17.73
C LEU A 330 6.48 -15.24 -17.45
N HIS A 331 7.60 -14.66 -17.87
CA HIS A 331 8.94 -15.13 -17.57
C HIS A 331 9.46 -14.40 -16.32
N SER A 332 9.72 -15.13 -15.23
CA SER A 332 10.22 -14.53 -13.99
C SER A 332 11.74 -14.48 -13.99
N ILE A 333 12.31 -13.29 -13.75
CA ILE A 333 13.72 -13.10 -13.46
C ILE A 333 13.86 -12.80 -11.97
N LEU A 334 14.38 -13.78 -11.23
CA LEU A 334 14.43 -13.75 -9.77
C LEU A 334 15.87 -13.60 -9.27
N LYS A 335 16.05 -12.80 -8.21
CA LYS A 335 17.28 -12.69 -7.44
C LYS A 335 16.95 -12.59 -5.95
N TYR A 336 17.50 -13.50 -5.14
CA TYR A 336 17.18 -13.64 -3.71
C TYR A 336 18.40 -14.02 -2.88
N ASN A 337 19.55 -13.46 -3.23
CA ASN A 337 20.81 -13.66 -2.52
C ASN A 337 21.18 -12.49 -1.60
N GLY A 338 20.26 -11.57 -1.38
CA GLY A 338 20.47 -10.37 -0.56
C GLY A 338 21.15 -9.21 -1.29
N ASP A 339 21.39 -9.35 -2.60
CA ASP A 339 22.02 -8.32 -3.44
C ASP A 339 21.05 -7.79 -4.50
N ILE A 340 21.31 -6.59 -5.01
CA ILE A 340 20.51 -5.96 -6.05
C ILE A 340 20.87 -6.51 -7.44
N PHE A 341 19.98 -6.36 -8.43
CA PHE A 341 20.33 -6.61 -9.83
C PHE A 341 21.31 -5.54 -10.32
N TYR A 342 22.35 -6.00 -11.03
CA TYR A 342 23.20 -5.14 -11.85
C TYR A 342 22.72 -5.17 -13.29
N LYS A 343 22.97 -4.08 -14.02
CA LYS A 343 22.51 -3.90 -15.41
C LYS A 343 22.91 -5.06 -16.32
N GLU A 344 24.18 -5.46 -16.28
CA GLU A 344 24.72 -6.50 -17.14
C GLU A 344 24.07 -7.86 -16.87
N GLU A 345 23.82 -8.17 -15.59
CA GLU A 345 23.15 -9.40 -15.18
C GLU A 345 21.71 -9.46 -15.69
N LEU A 346 20.95 -8.38 -15.47
CA LEU A 346 19.55 -8.29 -15.88
C LEU A 346 19.43 -8.29 -17.41
N LEU A 347 20.31 -7.56 -18.09
CA LEU A 347 20.38 -7.52 -19.56
C LEU A 347 20.63 -8.91 -20.16
N ALA A 348 21.56 -9.68 -19.59
CA ALA A 348 21.83 -11.05 -20.05
C ALA A 348 20.60 -11.94 -19.93
N LYS A 349 19.93 -11.91 -18.76
CA LYS A 349 18.70 -12.68 -18.50
C LYS A 349 17.52 -12.26 -19.40
N CYS A 350 17.36 -10.96 -19.69
CA CYS A 350 16.34 -10.49 -20.64
C CYS A 350 16.60 -11.00 -22.07
N LYS A 351 17.87 -11.10 -22.50
CA LYS A 351 18.22 -11.65 -23.83
C LYS A 351 17.96 -13.14 -23.95
N GLU A 352 18.01 -13.92 -22.87
CA GLU A 352 17.66 -15.34 -22.87
C GLU A 352 16.18 -15.58 -23.14
N VAL A 353 15.31 -14.60 -22.84
CA VAL A 353 13.87 -14.67 -23.06
C VAL A 353 13.47 -14.24 -24.48
N LEU A 354 14.25 -13.37 -25.10
CA LEU A 354 14.01 -12.86 -26.45
C LEU A 354 14.28 -13.90 -27.53
#